data_37f1329e840ba3e4ae30f4eb4185ea8f
#
_entry.id   37f1329e840ba3e4ae30f4eb4185ea8f
#
_cell.length_a   1.000
_cell.length_b   1.000
_cell.length_c   1.000
_cell.angle_alpha   90.00
_cell.angle_beta   90.00
_cell.angle_gamma   90.00
#
_symmetry.space_group_name_H-M   'P 1'
#
loop_
_entity.id
_entity.type
_entity.pdbx_description
1 polymer ?
#
loop_
_entity_poly.entity_id
_entity_poly.type
_entity_poly.pdbx_seq_one_letter_code
_entity_poly.pdbx_strand_id
1 'polypeptide(L)'
;LAARANQWEIFKFNADGSFDELIGLHPDGSPKYFSINNVNAAKSTRTNHLNFGGSLGLNLNGQNMIGGVWDGGPVRISHQEFGGRVQIGDGETVLNSNSFHGTHVTGTITATGVQANAKGMANLATVKTFDWTNDEAEVLAEIQNGLLLSNHSYGTRLFNVPSWFAGAYSQDALQWDLIQYVS
;
A
#
# COMPACT_ATOMS: atom_id res chain seq x y z
N LEU A 1 -18.58 21.50 2.93
CA LEU A 1 -18.96 22.91 3.17
C LEU A 1 -17.73 23.82 3.18
N ALA A 2 -16.68 23.54 4.00
CA ALA A 2 -15.48 24.37 4.11
C ALA A 2 -14.73 24.54 2.77
N ALA A 3 -14.57 23.46 1.99
CA ALA A 3 -13.92 23.53 0.69
C ALA A 3 -14.58 24.51 -0.28
N ARG A 4 -15.92 24.50 -0.33
CA ARG A 4 -16.68 25.45 -1.17
C ARG A 4 -16.55 26.91 -0.69
N ALA A 5 -16.58 27.12 0.62
CA ALA A 5 -16.49 28.45 1.21
C ALA A 5 -15.11 29.11 0.98
N ASN A 6 -14.05 28.30 0.93
CA ASN A 6 -12.68 28.77 0.77
C ASN A 6 -12.12 28.55 -0.64
N GLN A 7 -12.94 28.10 -1.58
CA GLN A 7 -12.56 27.78 -2.97
C GLN A 7 -11.40 26.77 -3.07
N TRP A 8 -11.31 25.83 -2.12
CA TRP A 8 -10.31 24.77 -2.16
C TRP A 8 -10.73 23.69 -3.15
N GLU A 9 -9.82 23.30 -4.02
CA GLU A 9 -10.03 22.19 -4.92
C GLU A 9 -10.10 20.88 -4.12
N ILE A 10 -11.15 20.09 -4.34
CA ILE A 10 -11.28 18.76 -3.70
C ILE A 10 -10.31 17.79 -4.36
N PHE A 11 -10.14 17.92 -5.66
CA PHE A 11 -9.20 17.14 -6.46
C PHE A 11 -8.35 18.08 -7.30
N LYS A 12 -7.05 17.91 -7.28
CA LYS A 12 -6.11 18.73 -8.03
C LYS A 12 -5.09 17.85 -8.75
N PHE A 13 -4.99 18.02 -10.05
CA PHE A 13 -3.94 17.40 -10.87
C PHE A 13 -2.79 18.39 -11.01
N ASN A 14 -1.59 17.95 -10.64
CA ASN A 14 -0.39 18.77 -10.70
C ASN A 14 0.35 18.57 -12.04
N ALA A 15 1.16 19.54 -12.43
CA ALA A 15 1.90 19.50 -13.69
C ALA A 15 2.95 18.37 -13.77
N ASP A 16 3.42 17.89 -12.62
CA ASP A 16 4.36 16.76 -12.51
C ASP A 16 3.68 15.37 -12.59
N GLY A 17 2.36 15.36 -12.79
CA GLY A 17 1.56 14.15 -12.86
C GLY A 17 1.13 13.59 -11.50
N SER A 18 1.43 14.29 -10.41
CA SER A 18 0.88 13.96 -9.10
C SER A 18 -0.59 14.40 -9.00
N PHE A 19 -1.27 13.85 -8.02
CA PHE A 19 -2.67 14.13 -7.76
C PHE A 19 -2.86 14.38 -6.27
N ASP A 20 -3.54 15.47 -5.95
CA ASP A 20 -3.86 15.82 -4.56
C ASP A 20 -5.37 15.67 -4.31
N GLU A 21 -5.74 15.07 -3.19
CA GLU A 21 -7.12 14.98 -2.71
C GLU A 21 -7.25 15.68 -1.36
N LEU A 22 -8.23 16.56 -1.24
CA LEU A 22 -8.58 17.21 0.02
C LEU A 22 -9.27 16.21 0.94
N ILE A 23 -8.58 15.75 1.98
CA ILE A 23 -9.08 14.72 2.91
C ILE A 23 -9.62 15.28 4.24
N GLY A 24 -9.38 16.55 4.53
CA GLY A 24 -9.78 17.16 5.79
C GLY A 24 -9.15 18.51 6.06
N LEU A 25 -9.14 18.90 7.32
CA LEU A 25 -8.49 20.12 7.79
C LEU A 25 -7.43 19.77 8.85
N HIS A 26 -6.38 20.55 8.89
CA HIS A 26 -5.47 20.58 10.02
C HIS A 26 -6.12 21.26 11.23
N PRO A 27 -5.58 21.10 12.46
CA PRO A 27 -6.10 21.76 13.66
C PRO A 27 -6.17 23.29 13.58
N ASP A 28 -5.33 23.91 12.74
CA ASP A 28 -5.32 25.34 12.48
C ASP A 28 -6.34 25.80 11.43
N GLY A 29 -7.15 24.86 10.90
CA GLY A 29 -8.16 25.11 9.90
C GLY A 29 -7.65 25.14 8.45
N SER A 30 -6.36 24.95 8.21
CA SER A 30 -5.80 24.86 6.85
C SER A 30 -6.19 23.53 6.17
N PRO A 31 -6.29 23.50 4.82
CA PRO A 31 -6.68 22.28 4.10
C PRO A 31 -5.58 21.20 4.19
N LYS A 32 -6.01 19.98 4.49
CA LYS A 32 -5.13 18.82 4.51
C LYS A 32 -5.31 18.02 3.21
N TYR A 33 -4.25 17.95 2.41
CA TYR A 33 -4.22 17.17 1.18
C TYR A 33 -3.40 15.90 1.33
N PHE A 34 -3.85 14.84 0.69
CA PHE A 34 -3.02 13.67 0.38
C PHE A 34 -2.66 13.67 -1.09
N SER A 35 -1.40 13.37 -1.38
CA SER A 35 -0.87 13.33 -2.74
C SER A 35 -0.57 11.89 -3.16
N ILE A 36 -0.91 11.55 -4.40
CA ILE A 36 -0.53 10.29 -5.03
C ILE A 36 0.65 10.57 -5.96
N ASN A 37 1.77 9.92 -5.72
CA ASN A 37 3.02 10.12 -6.46
C ASN A 37 3.52 8.83 -7.14
N ASN A 38 2.64 7.92 -7.55
CA ASN A 38 3.04 6.63 -8.11
C ASN A 38 3.92 6.77 -9.34
N VAL A 39 3.65 7.75 -10.22
CA VAL A 39 4.50 8.01 -11.39
C VAL A 39 5.93 8.36 -10.98
N ASN A 40 6.10 9.25 -10.00
CA ASN A 40 7.42 9.64 -9.52
C ASN A 40 8.08 8.53 -8.71
N ALA A 41 7.32 7.79 -7.90
CA ALA A 41 7.81 6.60 -7.22
C ALA A 41 8.29 5.53 -8.22
N ALA A 42 7.55 5.27 -9.30
CA ALA A 42 7.95 4.35 -10.36
C ALA A 42 9.24 4.77 -11.06
N LYS A 43 9.44 6.08 -11.27
CA LYS A 43 10.70 6.62 -11.81
C LYS A 43 11.86 6.47 -10.82
N SER A 44 11.65 6.76 -9.54
CA SER A 44 12.67 6.65 -8.49
C SER A 44 13.14 5.21 -8.29
N THR A 45 12.22 4.26 -8.31
CA THR A 45 12.52 2.82 -8.21
C THR A 45 12.90 2.19 -9.54
N ARG A 46 12.82 2.94 -10.64
CA ARG A 46 13.06 2.49 -12.02
C ARG A 46 12.06 1.41 -12.50
N THR A 47 10.96 1.20 -11.81
CA THR A 47 9.92 0.24 -12.20
C THR A 47 9.30 0.58 -13.55
N ASN A 48 9.20 1.87 -13.88
CA ASN A 48 8.73 2.34 -15.18
C ASN A 48 9.56 1.82 -16.37
N HIS A 49 10.81 1.39 -16.16
CA HIS A 49 11.63 0.78 -17.19
C HIS A 49 11.35 -0.72 -17.38
N LEU A 50 10.81 -1.38 -16.35
CA LEU A 50 10.51 -2.82 -16.32
C LEU A 50 9.13 -3.13 -16.88
N ASN A 51 8.16 -2.23 -16.68
CA ASN A 51 6.79 -2.41 -17.13
C ASN A 51 6.68 -2.40 -18.67
N PHE A 52 5.54 -2.86 -19.19
CA PHE A 52 5.24 -2.81 -20.62
C PHE A 52 5.39 -1.37 -21.17
N GLY A 53 6.12 -1.24 -22.27
CA GLY A 53 6.43 0.05 -22.89
C GLY A 53 7.62 0.79 -22.24
N GLY A 54 8.25 0.22 -21.22
CA GLY A 54 9.45 0.78 -20.59
C GLY A 54 10.72 0.63 -21.46
N SER A 55 11.77 1.40 -21.16
CA SER A 55 12.97 1.52 -22.00
C SER A 55 13.81 0.25 -22.07
N LEU A 56 13.61 -0.73 -21.18
CA LEU A 56 14.32 -2.01 -21.21
C LEU A 56 13.67 -3.04 -22.14
N GLY A 57 12.51 -2.72 -22.74
CA GLY A 57 11.79 -3.65 -23.61
C GLY A 57 11.22 -4.88 -22.90
N LEU A 58 11.14 -4.83 -21.56
CA LEU A 58 10.58 -5.88 -20.74
C LEU A 58 9.07 -5.70 -20.59
N ASN A 59 8.40 -6.73 -20.06
CA ASN A 59 6.97 -6.70 -19.79
C ASN A 59 6.70 -7.30 -18.40
N LEU A 60 7.34 -6.73 -17.39
CA LEU A 60 7.26 -7.18 -15.99
C LEU A 60 6.24 -6.29 -15.26
N ASN A 61 4.99 -6.75 -15.21
CA ASN A 61 3.90 -6.03 -14.55
C ASN A 61 3.34 -6.81 -13.35
N GLY A 62 4.06 -7.83 -12.86
CA GLY A 62 3.62 -8.70 -11.76
C GLY A 62 2.68 -9.83 -12.21
N GLN A 63 2.68 -10.20 -13.49
CA GLN A 63 1.88 -11.31 -14.01
C GLN A 63 2.20 -12.61 -13.26
N ASN A 64 1.15 -13.31 -12.82
CA ASN A 64 1.24 -14.57 -12.07
C ASN A 64 1.93 -14.46 -10.70
N MET A 65 2.20 -13.23 -10.23
CA MET A 65 2.71 -13.01 -8.88
C MET A 65 1.56 -12.82 -7.90
N ILE A 66 1.71 -13.40 -6.72
CA ILE A 66 0.81 -13.19 -5.60
C ILE A 66 1.62 -12.51 -4.50
N GLY A 67 1.15 -11.34 -4.05
CA GLY A 67 1.69 -10.62 -2.90
C GLY A 67 0.72 -10.64 -1.73
N GLY A 68 1.23 -10.54 -0.51
CA GLY A 68 0.45 -10.31 0.69
C GLY A 68 0.57 -8.86 1.15
N VAL A 69 -0.50 -8.29 1.69
CA VAL A 69 -0.49 -6.96 2.33
C VAL A 69 -1.17 -7.09 3.68
N TRP A 70 -0.44 -6.78 4.74
CA TRP A 70 -0.94 -6.63 6.10
C TRP A 70 -1.01 -5.16 6.45
N ASP A 71 -2.15 -4.71 6.98
CA ASP A 71 -2.37 -3.30 7.31
C ASP A 71 -3.42 -3.15 8.43
N GLY A 72 -3.65 -1.93 8.91
CA GLY A 72 -4.51 -1.63 10.06
C GLY A 72 -6.01 -1.84 9.87
N GLY A 73 -6.44 -2.30 8.71
CA GLY A 73 -7.83 -2.63 8.42
C GLY A 73 -8.03 -3.17 7.02
N PRO A 74 -9.19 -3.82 6.78
CA PRO A 74 -9.47 -4.49 5.53
C PRO A 74 -9.45 -3.52 4.34
N VAL A 75 -8.90 -4.00 3.24
CA VAL A 75 -8.83 -3.24 1.99
C VAL A 75 -10.20 -3.19 1.32
N ARG A 76 -10.55 -2.05 0.76
CA ARG A 76 -11.76 -1.89 -0.06
C ARG A 76 -11.60 -2.59 -1.40
N ILE A 77 -11.79 -3.91 -1.43
CA ILE A 77 -11.57 -4.76 -2.62
C ILE A 77 -12.47 -4.38 -3.81
N SER A 78 -13.59 -3.69 -3.57
CA SER A 78 -14.48 -3.19 -4.62
C SER A 78 -13.98 -1.91 -5.31
N HIS A 79 -12.77 -1.43 -4.96
CA HIS A 79 -12.22 -0.24 -5.61
C HIS A 79 -11.97 -0.51 -7.11
N GLN A 80 -12.34 0.46 -7.97
CA GLN A 80 -12.29 0.33 -9.43
C GLN A 80 -10.90 -0.04 -9.98
N GLU A 81 -9.84 0.35 -9.28
CA GLU A 81 -8.45 0.08 -9.67
C GLU A 81 -8.03 -1.38 -9.45
N PHE A 82 -8.80 -2.19 -8.76
CA PHE A 82 -8.38 -3.55 -8.45
C PHE A 82 -8.83 -4.62 -9.45
N GLY A 83 -9.94 -4.39 -10.14
CA GLY A 83 -10.39 -5.30 -11.20
C GLY A 83 -10.54 -6.77 -10.77
N GLY A 84 -10.90 -7.03 -9.50
CA GLY A 84 -11.04 -8.38 -8.94
C GLY A 84 -9.73 -9.09 -8.55
N ARG A 85 -8.57 -8.42 -8.65
CA ARG A 85 -7.25 -9.01 -8.33
C ARG A 85 -6.86 -8.90 -6.87
N VAL A 86 -7.67 -8.25 -6.04
CA VAL A 86 -7.45 -8.11 -4.60
C VAL A 86 -8.48 -8.93 -3.84
N GLN A 87 -8.01 -9.75 -2.90
CA GLN A 87 -8.84 -10.66 -2.11
C GLN A 87 -8.53 -10.46 -0.62
N ILE A 88 -9.52 -10.63 0.25
CA ILE A 88 -9.32 -10.64 1.70
C ILE A 88 -8.95 -12.05 2.11
N GLY A 89 -7.87 -12.19 2.88
CA GLY A 89 -7.31 -13.46 3.30
C GLY A 89 -7.75 -13.94 4.69
N ASP A 90 -8.04 -13.02 5.60
CA ASP A 90 -8.37 -13.29 7.02
C ASP A 90 -9.87 -13.29 7.34
N GLY A 91 -10.71 -12.94 6.39
CA GLY A 91 -12.16 -12.81 6.60
C GLY A 91 -12.63 -11.46 7.18
N GLU A 92 -11.71 -10.56 7.52
CA GLU A 92 -12.06 -9.21 7.97
C GLU A 92 -12.55 -8.36 6.79
N THR A 93 -13.86 -8.03 6.81
CA THR A 93 -14.52 -7.37 5.68
C THR A 93 -15.12 -6.01 6.03
N VAL A 94 -15.18 -5.69 7.33
CA VAL A 94 -15.82 -4.45 7.80
C VAL A 94 -14.82 -3.30 7.75
N LEU A 95 -15.03 -2.38 6.80
CA LEU A 95 -14.14 -1.21 6.65
C LEU A 95 -14.13 -0.38 7.94
N ASN A 96 -12.92 0.04 8.33
CA ASN A 96 -12.65 0.86 9.51
C ASN A 96 -11.85 2.13 9.13
N SER A 97 -11.45 2.92 10.13
CA SER A 97 -10.69 4.16 9.91
C SER A 97 -9.33 3.98 9.24
N ASN A 98 -8.76 2.76 9.27
CA ASN A 98 -7.46 2.46 8.66
C ASN A 98 -7.60 1.84 7.26
N SER A 99 -8.80 1.45 6.86
CA SER A 99 -9.05 0.81 5.56
C SER A 99 -8.62 1.66 4.35
N PHE A 100 -8.63 3.00 4.49
CA PHE A 100 -8.13 3.89 3.43
C PHE A 100 -6.62 3.69 3.22
N HIS A 101 -5.86 3.50 4.31
CA HIS A 101 -4.41 3.30 4.23
C HIS A 101 -4.08 1.97 3.55
N GLY A 102 -4.64 0.86 4.01
CA GLY A 102 -4.44 -0.45 3.39
C GLY A 102 -4.89 -0.49 1.93
N THR A 103 -6.00 0.20 1.59
CA THR A 103 -6.47 0.34 0.21
C THR A 103 -5.47 1.12 -0.65
N HIS A 104 -4.88 2.20 -0.13
CA HIS A 104 -3.88 3.00 -0.82
C HIS A 104 -2.57 2.22 -1.02
N VAL A 105 -2.08 1.55 0.02
CA VAL A 105 -0.89 0.68 -0.03
C VAL A 105 -1.06 -0.40 -1.10
N THR A 106 -2.18 -1.12 -1.08
CA THR A 106 -2.51 -2.13 -2.08
C THR A 106 -2.60 -1.54 -3.48
N GLY A 107 -3.16 -0.33 -3.63
CA GLY A 107 -3.22 0.41 -4.89
C GLY A 107 -1.83 0.75 -5.43
N THR A 108 -0.91 1.17 -4.57
CA THR A 108 0.49 1.42 -4.96
C THR A 108 1.16 0.18 -5.56
N ILE A 109 0.79 -1.00 -5.08
CA ILE A 109 1.28 -2.27 -5.62
C ILE A 109 0.56 -2.63 -6.92
N THR A 110 -0.79 -2.72 -6.92
CA THR A 110 -1.52 -3.43 -7.98
C THR A 110 -2.64 -2.65 -8.66
N ALA A 111 -2.75 -1.32 -8.49
CA ALA A 111 -3.75 -0.54 -9.21
C ALA A 111 -3.62 -0.72 -10.72
N THR A 112 -4.73 -0.99 -11.41
CA THR A 112 -4.78 -1.25 -12.86
C THR A 112 -4.34 -0.04 -13.68
N GLY A 113 -4.55 1.18 -13.18
CA GLY A 113 -4.30 2.42 -13.89
C GLY A 113 -5.54 2.91 -14.65
N VAL A 114 -6.74 2.67 -14.13
CA VAL A 114 -7.96 3.37 -14.57
C VAL A 114 -7.68 4.87 -14.53
N GLN A 115 -7.08 5.32 -13.43
CA GLN A 115 -6.40 6.61 -13.35
C GLN A 115 -4.90 6.40 -13.65
N ALA A 116 -4.45 6.81 -14.81
CA ALA A 116 -3.09 6.50 -15.31
C ALA A 116 -1.97 6.90 -14.33
N ASN A 117 -2.12 8.05 -13.64
CA ASN A 117 -1.13 8.54 -12.69
C ASN A 117 -1.10 7.78 -11.36
N ALA A 118 -2.13 6.95 -11.09
CA ALA A 118 -2.22 6.10 -9.91
C ALA A 118 -1.89 4.63 -10.20
N LYS A 119 -1.42 4.31 -11.41
CA LYS A 119 -1.06 2.95 -11.80
C LYS A 119 -0.06 2.34 -10.82
N GLY A 120 -0.36 1.14 -10.34
CA GLY A 120 0.49 0.38 -9.44
C GLY A 120 1.78 -0.15 -10.09
N MET A 121 2.79 -0.43 -9.28
CA MET A 121 4.11 -0.87 -9.73
C MET A 121 4.05 -2.26 -10.38
N ALA A 122 3.22 -3.14 -9.85
CA ALA A 122 2.96 -4.50 -10.32
C ALA A 122 1.47 -4.64 -10.69
N ASN A 123 1.01 -3.83 -11.63
CA ASN A 123 -0.40 -3.61 -11.94
C ASN A 123 -1.17 -4.84 -12.47
N LEU A 124 -0.52 -5.97 -12.68
CA LEU A 124 -1.13 -7.25 -13.01
C LEU A 124 -0.97 -8.31 -11.92
N ALA A 125 -0.33 -7.99 -10.79
CA ALA A 125 -0.23 -8.89 -9.66
C ALA A 125 -1.58 -9.10 -8.96
N THR A 126 -1.77 -10.27 -8.39
CA THR A 126 -2.85 -10.55 -7.43
C THR A 126 -2.35 -10.26 -6.02
N VAL A 127 -3.22 -9.73 -5.17
CA VAL A 127 -2.87 -9.41 -3.78
C VAL A 127 -3.90 -10.03 -2.85
N LYS A 128 -3.42 -10.74 -1.82
CA LYS A 128 -4.19 -11.11 -0.63
C LYS A 128 -3.96 -10.08 0.45
N THR A 129 -5.01 -9.62 1.11
CA THR A 129 -4.93 -8.60 2.16
C THR A 129 -5.44 -9.14 3.48
N PHE A 130 -4.81 -8.70 4.54
CA PHE A 130 -5.05 -9.12 5.92
C PHE A 130 -5.03 -7.90 6.83
N ASP A 131 -5.70 -7.95 7.97
CA ASP A 131 -5.42 -6.99 9.01
C ASP A 131 -4.09 -7.33 9.71
N TRP A 132 -3.55 -6.43 10.50
CA TRP A 132 -2.25 -6.63 11.17
C TRP A 132 -2.32 -7.51 12.42
N THR A 133 -3.51 -8.04 12.75
CA THR A 133 -3.69 -8.93 13.89
C THR A 133 -3.27 -10.35 13.49
N ASN A 134 -2.39 -10.98 14.25
CA ASN A 134 -1.82 -12.29 13.96
C ASN A 134 -0.97 -12.40 12.68
N ASP A 135 -0.41 -11.31 12.22
CA ASP A 135 0.36 -11.18 10.99
C ASP A 135 1.46 -12.24 10.83
N GLU A 136 2.23 -12.53 11.88
CA GLU A 136 3.28 -13.57 11.86
C GLU A 136 2.73 -14.95 11.53
N ALA A 137 1.63 -15.36 12.17
CA ALA A 137 1.01 -16.65 11.94
C ALA A 137 0.40 -16.77 10.54
N GLU A 138 -0.21 -15.69 10.05
CA GLU A 138 -0.81 -15.63 8.73
C GLU A 138 0.24 -15.62 7.61
N VAL A 139 1.33 -14.89 7.78
CA VAL A 139 2.46 -14.92 6.83
C VAL A 139 3.03 -16.31 6.73
N LEU A 140 3.27 -16.98 7.87
CA LEU A 140 3.78 -18.36 7.89
C LEU A 140 2.83 -19.32 7.18
N ALA A 141 1.52 -19.18 7.37
CA ALA A 141 0.52 -19.99 6.67
C ALA A 141 0.51 -19.71 5.15
N GLU A 142 0.60 -18.45 4.76
CA GLU A 142 0.60 -18.07 3.35
C GLU A 142 1.89 -18.45 2.62
N ILE A 143 3.04 -18.49 3.28
CA ILE A 143 4.30 -19.03 2.74
C ILE A 143 4.11 -20.50 2.33
N GLN A 144 3.45 -21.30 3.13
CA GLN A 144 3.14 -22.70 2.80
C GLN A 144 2.22 -22.81 1.57
N ASN A 145 1.47 -21.76 1.25
CA ASN A 145 0.63 -21.65 0.07
C ASN A 145 1.34 -20.97 -1.12
N GLY A 146 2.64 -20.74 -1.01
CA GLY A 146 3.47 -20.18 -2.08
C GLY A 146 3.58 -18.66 -2.11
N LEU A 147 3.26 -17.97 -1.02
CA LEU A 147 3.50 -16.53 -0.91
C LEU A 147 5.01 -16.26 -0.91
N LEU A 148 5.47 -15.37 -1.77
CA LEU A 148 6.89 -14.99 -1.90
C LEU A 148 7.18 -13.58 -1.38
N LEU A 149 6.19 -12.70 -1.33
CA LEU A 149 6.35 -11.29 -1.01
C LEU A 149 5.23 -10.85 -0.07
N SER A 150 5.61 -10.19 1.02
CA SER A 150 4.68 -9.54 1.95
C SER A 150 5.03 -8.07 2.14
N ASN A 151 4.02 -7.24 2.33
CA ASN A 151 4.16 -5.83 2.64
C ASN A 151 3.51 -5.52 3.99
N HIS A 152 4.27 -4.88 4.87
CA HIS A 152 3.87 -4.46 6.20
C HIS A 152 4.15 -2.96 6.35
N SER A 153 3.12 -2.13 6.12
CA SER A 153 3.27 -0.67 6.16
C SER A 153 2.89 -0.08 7.51
N TYR A 154 3.33 -0.70 8.59
CA TYR A 154 3.10 -0.31 9.98
C TYR A 154 4.33 -0.59 10.84
N GLY A 155 4.31 -0.15 12.10
CA GLY A 155 5.39 -0.39 13.04
C GLY A 155 5.21 0.37 14.34
N THR A 156 6.11 0.11 15.30
CA THR A 156 6.14 0.75 16.61
C THR A 156 6.49 2.23 16.50
N ARG A 157 5.68 3.10 17.12
CA ARG A 157 5.97 4.54 17.18
C ARG A 157 7.15 4.80 18.12
N LEU A 158 8.25 5.32 17.60
CA LEU A 158 9.50 5.51 18.36
C LEU A 158 9.36 6.46 19.55
N PHE A 159 8.44 7.41 19.55
CA PHE A 159 8.21 8.30 20.69
C PHE A 159 7.52 7.60 21.88
N ASN A 160 6.97 6.40 21.69
CA ASN A 160 6.33 5.59 22.74
C ASN A 160 7.29 4.58 23.39
N VAL A 161 8.53 4.51 22.94
CA VAL A 161 9.53 3.54 23.41
C VAL A 161 10.82 4.25 23.84
N PRO A 162 11.62 3.63 24.72
CA PRO A 162 12.93 4.18 25.08
C PRO A 162 13.84 4.31 23.85
N SER A 163 14.76 5.27 23.87
CA SER A 163 15.67 5.56 22.75
C SER A 163 16.55 4.38 22.32
N TRP A 164 16.88 3.48 23.25
CA TRP A 164 17.65 2.27 22.96
C TRP A 164 16.89 1.25 22.10
N PHE A 165 15.57 1.34 22.06
CA PHE A 165 14.74 0.42 21.26
C PHE A 165 14.98 0.61 19.76
N ALA A 166 15.30 1.84 19.33
CA ALA A 166 15.63 2.10 17.95
C ALA A 166 16.92 1.38 17.54
N GLY A 167 16.82 0.41 16.66
CA GLY A 167 17.92 -0.43 16.20
C GLY A 167 18.25 -1.62 17.12
N ALA A 168 17.48 -1.85 18.19
CA ALA A 168 17.62 -3.07 18.99
C ALA A 168 17.06 -4.28 18.23
N TYR A 169 17.78 -5.40 18.34
CA TYR A 169 17.27 -6.70 17.86
C TYR A 169 16.28 -7.24 18.89
N SER A 170 15.00 -6.96 18.67
CA SER A 170 13.91 -7.33 19.58
C SER A 170 13.46 -8.77 19.39
N GLN A 171 12.57 -9.25 20.28
CA GLN A 171 11.91 -10.54 20.11
C GLN A 171 11.10 -10.59 18.80
N ASP A 172 10.43 -9.47 18.45
CA ASP A 172 9.67 -9.39 17.18
C ASP A 172 10.60 -9.53 15.97
N ALA A 173 11.77 -8.87 15.99
CA ALA A 173 12.78 -9.02 14.94
C ALA A 173 13.24 -10.49 14.79
N LEU A 174 13.45 -11.18 15.93
CA LEU A 174 13.79 -12.60 15.91
C LEU A 174 12.67 -13.46 15.30
N GLN A 175 11.41 -13.19 15.63
CA GLN A 175 10.29 -13.95 15.06
C GLN A 175 10.21 -13.77 13.53
N TRP A 176 10.34 -12.54 13.05
CA TRP A 176 10.37 -12.26 11.61
C TRP A 176 11.54 -12.94 10.90
N ASP A 177 12.72 -12.94 11.49
CA ASP A 177 13.88 -13.66 10.93
C ASP A 177 13.62 -15.18 10.87
N LEU A 178 13.00 -15.76 11.91
CA LEU A 178 12.66 -17.18 11.92
C LEU A 178 11.63 -17.53 10.83
N ILE A 179 10.61 -16.70 10.62
CA ILE A 179 9.63 -16.87 9.56
C ILE A 179 10.33 -16.91 8.19
N GLN A 180 11.24 -15.96 7.94
CA GLN A 180 11.99 -15.91 6.68
C GLN A 180 13.00 -17.05 6.51
N TYR A 181 13.51 -17.61 7.61
CA TYR A 181 14.47 -18.71 7.55
C TYR A 181 13.81 -20.06 7.24
N VAL A 182 12.55 -20.27 7.65
CA VAL A 182 11.81 -21.53 7.43
C VAL A 182 10.96 -21.53 6.15
N SER A 183 10.99 -20.42 5.41
CA SER A 183 10.22 -20.21 4.17
C SER A 183 10.88 -20.79 2.92
#